data_6327b201d0570a703f7f4dbad5f8265d
#
_entry.id   6327b201d0570a703f7f4dbad5f8265d
#
_cell.length_a   1.000
_cell.length_b   1.000
_cell.length_c   1.000
_cell.angle_alpha   90.00
_cell.angle_beta   90.00
_cell.angle_gamma   90.00
#
_symmetry.space_group_name_H-M   'P 1'
#
loop_
_entity.id
_entity.type
_entity.pdbx_description
1 polymer ?
#
loop_
_entity_poly.entity_id
_entity_poly.type
_entity_poly.pdbx_seq_one_letter_code
_entity_poly.pdbx_strand_id
1 'polypeptide(L)'
;MGEKGWTAPNLPKEYGGGGLDRDQTKVLHQELFRIKARPALNSFGIWMLAPCIIEFGSEEQKREHLPKIIKGEIRWCQGYSEPGSGSDLASLSTKAEDMGDHYLVNGQKVWTSYADKADWIFALVRTGPKEPKHNGISFLLIDMATEGVSTKPITLISGKSPFCETFFDNVQAPKENLVGVENSGWTIAKKLLQHERNFISNFGLAGGGTGSGADVVNIA
;
A
#
# COMPACT_ATOMS: atom_id res chain seq x y z
N MET A 1 11.71 -18.19 0.52
CA MET A 1 11.09 -17.33 -0.53
C MET A 1 11.75 -15.95 -0.51
N GLY A 2 11.69 -15.20 0.61
CA GLY A 2 12.22 -13.84 0.72
C GLY A 2 13.70 -13.71 0.36
N GLU A 3 14.57 -14.57 0.87
CA GLU A 3 16.01 -14.56 0.57
C GLU A 3 16.33 -14.75 -0.93
N LYS A 4 15.47 -15.44 -1.67
CA LYS A 4 15.58 -15.62 -3.12
C LYS A 4 14.84 -14.55 -3.93
N GLY A 5 14.22 -13.57 -3.26
CA GLY A 5 13.37 -12.58 -3.89
C GLY A 5 12.06 -13.12 -4.51
N TRP A 6 11.70 -14.37 -4.23
CA TRP A 6 10.53 -15.03 -4.84
C TRP A 6 9.19 -14.63 -4.21
N THR A 7 9.21 -13.84 -3.16
CA THR A 7 8.02 -13.14 -2.64
C THR A 7 7.61 -12.00 -3.56
N ALA A 8 8.57 -11.45 -4.31
CA ALA A 8 8.40 -10.41 -5.31
C ALA A 8 9.21 -10.78 -6.58
N PRO A 9 8.80 -11.83 -7.32
CA PRO A 9 9.63 -12.45 -8.34
C PRO A 9 10.00 -11.52 -9.50
N ASN A 10 9.14 -10.59 -9.84
CA ASN A 10 9.31 -9.66 -10.95
C ASN A 10 10.03 -8.35 -10.56
N LEU A 11 10.31 -8.13 -9.28
CA LEU A 11 11.04 -6.94 -8.85
C LEU A 11 12.56 -7.09 -9.09
N PRO A 12 13.29 -5.97 -9.26
CA PRO A 12 14.73 -5.99 -9.54
C PRO A 12 15.54 -6.69 -8.46
N LYS A 13 16.54 -7.46 -8.85
CA LYS A 13 17.45 -8.17 -7.94
C LYS A 13 18.26 -7.25 -7.04
N GLU A 14 18.62 -6.06 -7.55
CA GLU A 14 19.38 -5.05 -6.80
C GLU A 14 18.68 -4.56 -5.53
N TYR A 15 17.35 -4.68 -5.48
CA TYR A 15 16.54 -4.36 -4.30
C TYR A 15 16.01 -5.61 -3.57
N GLY A 16 16.54 -6.78 -3.89
CA GLY A 16 16.18 -8.04 -3.25
C GLY A 16 15.05 -8.82 -3.92
N GLY A 17 14.54 -8.36 -5.05
CA GLY A 17 13.55 -9.08 -5.86
C GLY A 17 14.12 -10.28 -6.61
N GLY A 18 13.25 -11.08 -7.21
CA GLY A 18 13.66 -12.27 -7.98
C GLY A 18 14.29 -11.95 -9.34
N GLY A 19 14.01 -10.76 -9.90
CA GLY A 19 14.45 -10.34 -11.23
C GLY A 19 13.99 -11.29 -12.34
N LEU A 20 12.86 -11.98 -12.12
CA LEU A 20 12.28 -12.89 -13.09
C LEU A 20 11.47 -12.10 -14.13
N ASP A 21 11.57 -12.51 -15.38
CA ASP A 21 10.68 -12.02 -16.42
C ASP A 21 9.24 -12.57 -16.24
N ARG A 22 8.35 -12.16 -17.17
CA ARG A 22 6.94 -12.54 -17.11
C ARG A 22 6.72 -14.05 -17.21
N ASP A 23 7.47 -14.73 -18.08
CA ASP A 23 7.30 -16.15 -18.32
C ASP A 23 7.86 -16.96 -17.18
N GLN A 24 9.02 -16.59 -16.66
CA GLN A 24 9.63 -17.19 -15.47
C GLN A 24 8.74 -17.01 -14.23
N THR A 25 8.17 -15.82 -14.06
CA THR A 25 7.22 -15.54 -12.96
C THR A 25 5.98 -16.42 -13.07
N LYS A 26 5.45 -16.60 -14.30
CA LYS A 26 4.31 -17.49 -14.54
C LYS A 26 4.64 -18.94 -14.20
N VAL A 27 5.80 -19.45 -14.62
CA VAL A 27 6.26 -20.80 -14.27
C VAL A 27 6.39 -20.96 -12.76
N LEU A 28 7.00 -20.00 -12.06
CA LEU A 28 7.09 -20.03 -10.60
C LEU A 28 5.70 -20.14 -9.95
N HIS A 29 4.74 -19.33 -10.38
CA HIS A 29 3.38 -19.38 -9.84
C HIS A 29 2.69 -20.71 -10.15
N GLN A 30 2.86 -21.26 -11.35
CA GLN A 30 2.31 -22.55 -11.73
C GLN A 30 2.86 -23.69 -10.86
N GLU A 31 4.18 -23.70 -10.60
CA GLU A 31 4.80 -24.70 -9.74
C GLU A 31 4.35 -24.57 -8.28
N LEU A 32 4.27 -23.35 -7.76
CA LEU A 32 3.74 -23.11 -6.42
C LEU A 32 2.29 -23.60 -6.28
N PHE A 33 1.47 -23.37 -7.31
CA PHE A 33 0.10 -23.86 -7.36
C PHE A 33 0.05 -25.40 -7.43
N ARG A 34 0.88 -26.01 -8.31
CA ARG A 34 0.96 -27.48 -8.48
C ARG A 34 1.26 -28.20 -7.17
N ILE A 35 2.17 -27.65 -6.37
CA ILE A 35 2.54 -28.24 -5.06
C ILE A 35 1.64 -27.75 -3.92
N LYS A 36 0.57 -27.00 -4.21
CA LYS A 36 -0.37 -26.42 -3.24
C LYS A 36 0.35 -25.60 -2.15
N ALA A 37 1.42 -24.88 -2.54
CA ALA A 37 2.15 -24.03 -1.62
C ALA A 37 1.25 -22.91 -1.11
N ARG A 38 1.34 -22.60 0.19
CA ARG A 38 0.71 -21.39 0.73
C ARG A 38 1.41 -20.16 0.17
N PRO A 39 0.70 -19.04 -0.10
CA PRO A 39 1.33 -17.78 -0.40
C PRO A 39 2.35 -17.43 0.69
N ALA A 40 3.59 -17.15 0.29
CA ALA A 40 4.66 -16.89 1.23
C ALA A 40 4.44 -15.58 2.01
N LEU A 41 3.90 -14.59 1.32
CA LEU A 41 3.62 -13.27 1.88
C LEU A 41 2.51 -12.61 1.08
N ASN A 42 1.49 -12.09 1.77
CA ASN A 42 0.47 -11.21 1.21
C ASN A 42 0.63 -9.83 1.86
N SER A 43 1.10 -8.86 1.11
CA SER A 43 1.50 -7.55 1.63
C SER A 43 1.18 -6.43 0.66
N PHE A 44 0.49 -5.40 1.13
CA PHE A 44 0.30 -4.14 0.38
C PHE A 44 1.65 -3.52 -0.05
N GLY A 45 2.69 -3.75 0.74
CA GLY A 45 4.04 -3.35 0.38
C GLY A 45 4.49 -3.96 -0.95
N ILE A 46 4.25 -5.26 -1.16
CA ILE A 46 4.74 -5.97 -2.37
C ILE A 46 3.94 -5.59 -3.62
N TRP A 47 2.62 -5.69 -3.57
CA TRP A 47 1.84 -5.61 -4.80
C TRP A 47 1.25 -4.22 -5.10
N MET A 48 1.29 -3.30 -4.12
CA MET A 48 0.84 -1.90 -4.30
C MET A 48 2.03 -0.93 -4.25
N LEU A 49 2.77 -0.89 -3.14
CA LEU A 49 3.75 0.14 -2.87
C LEU A 49 5.07 -0.08 -3.62
N ALA A 50 5.63 -1.30 -3.61
CA ALA A 50 6.95 -1.56 -4.20
C ALA A 50 7.03 -1.19 -5.69
N PRO A 51 6.05 -1.50 -6.56
CA PRO A 51 6.05 -1.02 -7.94
C PRO A 51 6.09 0.52 -8.05
N CYS A 52 5.38 1.21 -7.14
CA CYS A 52 5.38 2.68 -7.13
C CYS A 52 6.69 3.27 -6.63
N ILE A 53 7.32 2.68 -5.60
CA ILE A 53 8.65 3.12 -5.16
C ILE A 53 9.70 2.89 -6.25
N ILE A 54 9.64 1.79 -7.00
CA ILE A 54 10.54 1.54 -8.13
C ILE A 54 10.39 2.62 -9.21
N GLU A 55 9.16 3.02 -9.52
CA GLU A 55 8.89 3.97 -10.60
C GLU A 55 9.12 5.44 -10.17
N PHE A 56 8.78 5.81 -8.92
CA PHE A 56 8.74 7.21 -8.48
C PHE A 56 9.63 7.54 -7.27
N GLY A 57 10.09 6.53 -6.54
CA GLY A 57 10.88 6.73 -5.33
C GLY A 57 12.34 7.11 -5.63
N SER A 58 12.99 7.73 -4.65
CA SER A 58 14.41 7.98 -4.68
C SER A 58 15.22 6.68 -4.52
N GLU A 59 16.52 6.70 -4.84
CA GLU A 59 17.38 5.54 -4.64
C GLU A 59 17.50 5.16 -3.16
N GLU A 60 17.49 6.14 -2.28
CA GLU A 60 17.49 5.95 -0.83
C GLU A 60 16.23 5.23 -0.38
N GLN A 61 15.05 5.67 -0.82
CA GLN A 61 13.76 5.02 -0.53
C GLN A 61 13.72 3.58 -1.06
N LYS A 62 14.23 3.34 -2.27
CA LYS A 62 14.30 2.00 -2.85
C LYS A 62 15.17 1.06 -2.00
N ARG A 63 16.37 1.53 -1.63
CA ARG A 63 17.33 0.74 -0.83
C ARG A 63 16.87 0.51 0.61
N GLU A 64 16.15 1.45 1.17
CA GLU A 64 15.65 1.34 2.53
C GLU A 64 14.45 0.40 2.64
N HIS A 65 13.45 0.60 1.77
CA HIS A 65 12.15 -0.05 1.95
C HIS A 65 12.00 -1.36 1.19
N LEU A 66 12.48 -1.45 -0.07
CA LEU A 66 12.20 -2.62 -0.91
C LEU A 66 12.73 -3.94 -0.33
N PRO A 67 13.97 -4.03 0.19
CA PRO A 67 14.46 -5.27 0.78
C PRO A 67 13.63 -5.73 1.98
N LYS A 68 13.23 -4.80 2.85
CA LYS A 68 12.41 -5.08 4.03
C LYS A 68 10.99 -5.52 3.65
N ILE A 69 10.40 -4.87 2.63
CA ILE A 69 9.10 -5.26 2.07
C ILE A 69 9.14 -6.69 1.52
N ILE A 70 10.16 -7.02 0.72
CA ILE A 70 10.31 -8.30 0.03
C ILE A 70 10.52 -9.44 1.02
N LYS A 71 11.26 -9.19 2.09
CA LYS A 71 11.47 -10.16 3.17
C LYS A 71 10.30 -10.28 4.14
N GLY A 72 9.36 -9.31 4.11
CA GLY A 72 8.23 -9.24 5.04
C GLY A 72 8.62 -8.76 6.44
N GLU A 73 9.71 -8.01 6.54
CA GLU A 73 10.23 -7.43 7.79
C GLU A 73 9.44 -6.21 8.23
N ILE A 74 8.80 -5.50 7.29
CA ILE A 74 7.94 -4.35 7.54
C ILE A 74 6.58 -4.54 6.89
N ARG A 75 5.53 -4.15 7.60
CA ARG A 75 4.14 -4.18 7.13
C ARG A 75 3.66 -2.79 6.79
N TRP A 76 3.01 -2.68 5.65
CA TRP A 76 2.46 -1.43 5.13
C TRP A 76 0.93 -1.43 5.13
N CYS A 77 0.34 -0.27 5.38
CA CYS A 77 -1.08 -0.02 5.14
C CYS A 77 -1.27 1.19 4.21
N GLN A 78 -2.49 1.31 3.68
CA GLN A 78 -2.87 2.35 2.71
C GLN A 78 -3.74 3.42 3.36
N GLY A 79 -3.31 4.68 3.31
CA GLY A 79 -4.04 5.83 3.81
C GLY A 79 -4.60 6.70 2.69
N TYR A 80 -5.68 6.25 2.04
CA TYR A 80 -6.30 6.99 0.93
C TYR A 80 -7.60 7.65 1.34
N SER A 81 -8.65 6.86 1.58
CA SER A 81 -9.99 7.35 1.87
C SER A 81 -10.05 8.16 3.18
N GLU A 82 -10.94 9.15 3.20
CA GLU A 82 -11.28 9.94 4.38
C GLU A 82 -12.80 9.88 4.60
N PRO A 83 -13.32 10.24 5.79
CA PRO A 83 -14.76 10.24 6.03
C PRO A 83 -15.57 11.03 5.01
N GLY A 84 -15.00 12.15 4.49
CA GLY A 84 -15.62 12.99 3.45
C GLY A 84 -15.10 12.71 2.03
N SER A 85 -14.21 11.73 1.81
CA SER A 85 -13.46 11.58 0.56
C SER A 85 -13.20 10.11 0.25
N GLY A 86 -14.20 9.42 -0.28
CA GLY A 86 -14.13 8.05 -0.74
C GLY A 86 -14.13 7.98 -2.26
N SER A 87 -15.30 7.94 -2.89
CA SER A 87 -15.44 7.92 -4.36
C SER A 87 -14.83 9.15 -5.02
N ASP A 88 -14.98 10.34 -4.42
CA ASP A 88 -14.27 11.55 -4.81
C ASP A 88 -12.97 11.68 -3.99
N LEU A 89 -12.03 10.77 -4.23
CA LEU A 89 -10.77 10.71 -3.50
C LEU A 89 -9.95 11.99 -3.63
N ALA A 90 -10.03 12.69 -4.76
CA ALA A 90 -9.30 13.94 -4.99
C ALA A 90 -9.75 15.09 -4.07
N SER A 91 -10.88 14.95 -3.37
CA SER A 91 -11.36 15.92 -2.38
C SER A 91 -10.74 15.70 -0.99
N LEU A 92 -9.75 14.81 -0.86
CA LEU A 92 -9.05 14.58 0.41
C LEU A 92 -8.54 15.88 1.04
N SER A 93 -8.52 15.91 2.37
CA SER A 93 -8.21 17.10 3.16
C SER A 93 -7.17 16.88 4.27
N THR A 94 -6.69 15.64 4.49
CA THR A 94 -5.54 15.39 5.36
C THR A 94 -4.40 16.27 4.90
N LYS A 95 -4.03 17.27 5.73
CA LYS A 95 -3.07 18.33 5.39
C LYS A 95 -1.66 17.89 5.73
N ALA A 96 -0.70 18.27 4.91
CA ALA A 96 0.72 18.16 5.19
C ALA A 96 1.37 19.52 4.89
N GLU A 97 1.67 20.27 5.94
CA GLU A 97 2.32 21.59 5.84
C GLU A 97 3.82 21.42 5.76
N ASP A 98 4.42 22.14 4.82
CA ASP A 98 5.87 22.22 4.68
C ASP A 98 6.48 23.08 5.79
N MET A 99 7.27 22.43 6.68
CA MET A 99 7.98 23.09 7.78
C MET A 99 9.47 23.26 7.50
N GLY A 100 9.92 22.95 6.28
CA GLY A 100 11.30 23.03 5.84
C GLY A 100 12.01 21.68 5.85
N ASP A 101 12.24 21.10 6.99
CA ASP A 101 12.90 19.79 7.17
C ASP A 101 11.92 18.61 7.26
N HIS A 102 10.65 18.88 7.55
CA HIS A 102 9.59 17.86 7.64
C HIS A 102 8.24 18.41 7.13
N TYR A 103 7.28 17.52 6.95
CA TYR A 103 5.87 17.83 6.80
C TYR A 103 5.15 17.67 8.14
N LEU A 104 4.37 18.67 8.54
CA LEU A 104 3.46 18.57 9.67
C LEU A 104 2.10 18.06 9.19
N VAL A 105 1.77 16.81 9.53
CA VAL A 105 0.58 16.12 9.02
C VAL A 105 -0.55 16.16 10.03
N ASN A 106 -1.73 16.62 9.56
CA ASN A 106 -2.96 16.67 10.34
C ASN A 106 -4.15 16.17 9.54
N GLY A 107 -4.92 15.25 10.09
CA GLY A 107 -6.12 14.73 9.43
C GLY A 107 -6.51 13.33 9.86
N GLN A 108 -7.38 12.71 9.04
CA GLN A 108 -7.92 11.39 9.33
C GLN A 108 -8.06 10.57 8.06
N LYS A 109 -7.68 9.31 8.12
CA LYS A 109 -7.98 8.29 7.10
C LYS A 109 -8.98 7.28 7.64
N VAL A 110 -9.74 6.67 6.74
CA VAL A 110 -10.74 5.65 7.08
C VAL A 110 -10.59 4.45 6.16
N TRP A 111 -11.07 3.30 6.60
CA TRP A 111 -10.96 2.02 5.90
C TRP A 111 -9.52 1.57 5.68
N THR A 112 -8.60 2.01 6.53
CA THR A 112 -7.19 1.64 6.48
C THR A 112 -7.01 0.20 6.95
N SER A 113 -6.78 -0.71 6.00
CA SER A 113 -6.68 -2.14 6.29
C SER A 113 -5.48 -2.45 7.19
N TYR A 114 -5.74 -3.07 8.34
CA TYR A 114 -4.74 -3.52 9.31
C TYR A 114 -3.77 -2.42 9.78
N ALA A 115 -4.22 -1.16 9.84
CA ALA A 115 -3.37 -0.05 10.32
C ALA A 115 -2.90 -0.25 11.77
N ASP A 116 -3.69 -0.95 12.60
CA ASP A 116 -3.35 -1.34 13.97
C ASP A 116 -2.17 -2.34 14.08
N LYS A 117 -1.71 -2.86 12.94
CA LYS A 117 -0.64 -3.86 12.83
C LYS A 117 0.43 -3.47 11.82
N ALA A 118 0.29 -2.31 11.21
CA ALA A 118 1.23 -1.82 10.22
C ALA A 118 2.36 -1.04 10.89
N ASP A 119 3.56 -1.18 10.35
CA ASP A 119 4.74 -0.40 10.74
C ASP A 119 4.77 0.95 10.02
N TRP A 120 4.26 0.98 8.78
CA TRP A 120 4.28 2.14 7.91
C TRP A 120 2.95 2.31 7.16
N ILE A 121 2.61 3.56 6.86
CA ILE A 121 1.49 3.92 5.99
C ILE A 121 1.97 4.71 4.78
N PHE A 122 1.50 4.35 3.59
CA PHE A 122 1.60 5.24 2.43
C PHE A 122 0.29 6.00 2.27
N ALA A 123 0.38 7.32 2.36
CA ALA A 123 -0.78 8.19 2.44
C ALA A 123 -0.82 9.23 1.31
N LEU A 124 -2.03 9.54 0.84
CA LEU A 124 -2.28 10.74 0.06
C LEU A 124 -2.58 11.89 1.01
N VAL A 125 -1.85 12.98 0.85
CA VAL A 125 -1.97 14.17 1.69
C VAL A 125 -2.11 15.42 0.84
N ARG A 126 -2.69 16.48 1.42
CA ARG A 126 -2.85 17.78 0.79
C ARG A 126 -1.66 18.67 1.15
N THR A 127 -0.79 18.92 0.18
CA THR A 127 0.37 19.84 0.30
C THR A 127 0.15 21.15 -0.42
N GLY A 128 -0.77 21.19 -1.38
CA GLY A 128 -1.08 22.35 -2.19
C GLY A 128 -2.57 22.73 -2.20
N PRO A 129 -2.97 23.66 -3.08
CA PRO A 129 -4.33 24.16 -3.15
C PRO A 129 -5.34 23.06 -3.50
N LYS A 130 -6.59 23.28 -3.10
CA LYS A 130 -7.71 22.36 -3.41
C LYS A 130 -8.19 22.47 -4.84
N GLU A 131 -7.89 23.57 -5.53
CA GLU A 131 -8.28 23.79 -6.93
C GLU A 131 -7.05 24.09 -7.79
N PRO A 132 -6.85 23.37 -8.89
CA PRO A 132 -7.56 22.14 -9.30
C PRO A 132 -7.25 21.00 -8.30
N LYS A 133 -8.29 20.25 -7.88
CA LYS A 133 -8.18 19.31 -6.73
C LYS A 133 -7.11 18.20 -6.88
N HIS A 134 -6.73 17.86 -8.10
CA HIS A 134 -5.68 16.85 -8.33
C HIS A 134 -4.25 17.39 -8.13
N ASN A 135 -4.04 18.70 -8.26
CA ASN A 135 -2.71 19.31 -8.30
C ASN A 135 -2.11 19.61 -6.92
N GLY A 136 -2.84 19.49 -5.86
CA GLY A 136 -2.34 19.78 -4.52
C GLY A 136 -2.16 18.51 -3.67
N ILE A 137 -2.03 17.34 -4.29
CA ILE A 137 -1.92 16.06 -3.61
C ILE A 137 -0.50 15.54 -3.72
N SER A 138 0.05 15.11 -2.59
CA SER A 138 1.35 14.44 -2.49
C SER A 138 1.20 13.01 -1.96
N PHE A 139 2.20 12.17 -2.23
CA PHE A 139 2.28 10.80 -1.76
C PHE A 139 3.39 10.72 -0.70
N LEU A 140 3.01 10.46 0.55
CA LEU A 140 3.89 10.52 1.70
C LEU A 140 3.95 9.18 2.44
N LEU A 141 5.16 8.78 2.81
CA LEU A 141 5.39 7.62 3.67
C LEU A 141 5.47 8.09 5.12
N ILE A 142 4.73 7.47 6.02
CA ILE A 142 4.71 7.85 7.44
C ILE A 142 4.95 6.60 8.28
N ASP A 143 5.89 6.69 9.21
CA ASP A 143 6.10 5.67 10.23
C ASP A 143 4.93 5.68 11.22
N MET A 144 4.26 4.55 11.41
CA MET A 144 3.11 4.42 12.29
C MET A 144 3.47 4.53 13.78
N ALA A 145 4.76 4.45 14.13
CA ALA A 145 5.25 4.68 15.49
C ALA A 145 5.52 6.17 15.79
N THR A 146 5.40 7.06 14.79
CA THR A 146 5.58 8.51 15.00
C THR A 146 4.56 9.05 15.98
N GLU A 147 5.01 9.91 16.89
CA GLU A 147 4.12 10.62 17.84
C GLU A 147 3.01 11.35 17.08
N GLY A 148 1.78 11.27 17.59
CA GLY A 148 0.59 11.85 16.97
C GLY A 148 -0.14 10.90 15.99
N VAL A 149 0.44 9.75 15.63
CA VAL A 149 -0.27 8.71 14.87
C VAL A 149 -1.07 7.84 15.84
N SER A 150 -2.35 7.66 15.53
CA SER A 150 -3.18 6.72 16.28
C SER A 150 -4.17 6.00 15.38
N THR A 151 -4.61 4.81 15.81
CA THR A 151 -5.56 3.99 15.05
C THR A 151 -6.73 3.58 15.93
N LYS A 152 -7.91 3.50 15.31
CA LYS A 152 -9.12 2.99 15.95
C LYS A 152 -9.75 1.92 15.07
N PRO A 153 -9.79 0.66 15.50
CA PRO A 153 -10.40 -0.43 14.75
C PRO A 153 -11.88 -0.22 14.48
N ILE A 154 -12.32 -0.53 13.26
CA ILE A 154 -13.73 -0.49 12.84
C ILE A 154 -14.28 -1.90 12.94
N THR A 155 -15.20 -2.14 13.88
CA THR A 155 -15.84 -3.45 14.06
C THR A 155 -16.90 -3.67 13.00
N LEU A 156 -16.73 -4.71 12.18
CA LEU A 156 -17.71 -5.13 11.20
C LEU A 156 -18.85 -5.93 11.83
N ILE A 157 -19.95 -6.11 11.10
CA ILE A 157 -21.09 -6.94 11.54
C ILE A 157 -20.69 -8.39 11.91
N SER A 158 -19.59 -8.89 11.33
CA SER A 158 -19.00 -10.20 11.66
C SER A 158 -18.26 -10.24 13.01
N GLY A 159 -18.16 -9.12 13.72
CA GLY A 159 -17.32 -8.98 14.92
C GLY A 159 -15.82 -8.85 14.66
N LYS A 160 -15.38 -8.97 13.40
CA LYS A 160 -13.98 -8.77 13.00
C LYS A 160 -13.69 -7.29 12.76
N SER A 161 -12.43 -6.91 12.89
CA SER A 161 -11.99 -5.53 12.70
C SER A 161 -10.73 -5.46 11.80
N PRO A 162 -10.86 -5.76 10.48
CA PRO A 162 -9.72 -5.71 9.56
C PRO A 162 -9.41 -4.28 9.10
N PHE A 163 -10.26 -3.31 9.38
CA PHE A 163 -10.11 -1.91 8.98
C PHE A 163 -10.01 -1.00 10.18
N CYS A 164 -9.30 0.12 10.02
CA CYS A 164 -9.17 1.15 11.03
C CYS A 164 -9.53 2.54 10.49
N GLU A 165 -9.91 3.42 11.41
CA GLU A 165 -9.67 4.84 11.28
C GLU A 165 -8.22 5.10 11.67
N THR A 166 -7.53 5.98 10.97
CA THR A 166 -6.16 6.38 11.27
C THR A 166 -6.12 7.89 11.41
N PHE A 167 -5.61 8.38 12.54
CA PHE A 167 -5.57 9.79 12.87
C PHE A 167 -4.13 10.29 12.86
N PHE A 168 -3.96 11.51 12.37
CA PHE A 168 -2.71 12.25 12.41
C PHE A 168 -2.94 13.55 13.15
N ASP A 169 -2.26 13.72 14.28
CA ASP A 169 -2.32 14.92 15.12
C ASP A 169 -0.89 15.47 15.28
N ASN A 170 -0.57 16.50 14.50
CA ASN A 170 0.73 17.14 14.45
C ASN A 170 1.89 16.14 14.19
N VAL A 171 1.66 15.16 13.32
CA VAL A 171 2.65 14.14 12.97
C VAL A 171 3.75 14.75 12.13
N GLN A 172 5.00 14.60 12.56
CA GLN A 172 6.18 15.06 11.83
C GLN A 172 6.69 13.95 10.90
N ALA A 173 6.51 14.13 9.60
CA ALA A 173 7.00 13.21 8.58
C ALA A 173 8.21 13.84 7.86
N PRO A 174 9.40 13.22 7.92
CA PRO A 174 10.60 13.74 7.24
C PRO A 174 10.40 14.03 5.76
N LYS A 175 11.10 15.02 5.22
CA LYS A 175 11.01 15.42 3.80
C LYS A 175 11.38 14.29 2.85
N GLU A 176 12.36 13.49 3.21
CA GLU A 176 12.81 12.32 2.45
C GLU A 176 11.74 11.23 2.29
N ASN A 177 10.68 11.28 3.07
CA ASN A 177 9.53 10.36 2.97
C ASN A 177 8.52 10.75 1.87
N LEU A 178 8.71 11.90 1.20
CA LEU A 178 7.94 12.25 0.03
C LEU A 178 8.33 11.38 -1.16
N VAL A 179 7.39 10.68 -1.75
CA VAL A 179 7.63 9.89 -2.97
C VAL A 179 7.34 10.73 -4.19
N GLY A 180 8.33 10.81 -5.08
CA GLY A 180 8.26 11.63 -6.29
C GLY A 180 8.35 13.12 -6.02
N VAL A 181 7.54 13.91 -6.73
CA VAL A 181 7.53 15.37 -6.64
C VAL A 181 6.31 15.84 -5.85
N GLU A 182 6.51 16.87 -5.01
CA GLU A 182 5.43 17.49 -4.27
C GLU A 182 4.29 17.94 -5.20
N ASN A 183 3.06 17.78 -4.75
CA ASN A 183 1.84 18.08 -5.52
C ASN A 183 1.61 17.18 -6.75
N SER A 184 2.41 16.12 -6.95
CA SER A 184 2.27 15.16 -8.06
C SER A 184 1.78 13.77 -7.63
N GLY A 185 1.40 13.62 -6.36
CA GLY A 185 0.97 12.34 -5.77
C GLY A 185 -0.27 11.71 -6.41
N TRP A 186 -1.12 12.52 -7.07
CA TRP A 186 -2.27 11.97 -7.79
C TRP A 186 -1.88 11.02 -8.94
N THR A 187 -0.77 11.30 -9.62
CA THR A 187 -0.23 10.42 -10.67
C THR A 187 0.24 9.10 -10.08
N ILE A 188 0.92 9.14 -8.93
CA ILE A 188 1.36 7.94 -8.20
C ILE A 188 0.13 7.15 -7.73
N ALA A 189 -0.88 7.83 -7.18
CA ALA A 189 -2.13 7.19 -6.74
C ALA A 189 -2.84 6.44 -7.85
N LYS A 190 -2.98 7.04 -9.03
CA LYS A 190 -3.58 6.37 -10.20
C LYS A 190 -2.79 5.12 -10.61
N LYS A 191 -1.47 5.19 -10.58
CA LYS A 191 -0.60 4.07 -10.92
C LYS A 191 -0.72 2.95 -9.92
N LEU A 192 -0.71 3.27 -8.62
CA LEU A 192 -0.89 2.31 -7.55
C LEU A 192 -2.23 1.57 -7.66
N LEU A 193 -3.33 2.29 -7.88
CA LEU A 193 -4.65 1.70 -8.08
C LEU A 193 -4.72 0.82 -9.35
N GLN A 194 -3.89 1.11 -10.37
CA GLN A 194 -3.77 0.25 -11.54
C GLN A 194 -3.05 -1.07 -11.19
N HIS A 195 -1.97 -1.02 -10.39
CA HIS A 195 -1.30 -2.22 -9.89
C HIS A 195 -2.23 -3.07 -9.03
N GLU A 196 -3.01 -2.44 -8.15
CA GLU A 196 -4.02 -3.11 -7.34
C GLU A 196 -5.04 -3.86 -8.20
N ARG A 197 -5.64 -3.21 -9.19
CA ARG A 197 -6.60 -3.85 -10.11
C ARG A 197 -5.98 -5.02 -10.86
N ASN A 198 -4.75 -4.85 -11.37
CA ASN A 198 -4.05 -5.92 -12.07
C ASN A 198 -3.75 -7.11 -11.16
N PHE A 199 -3.39 -6.87 -9.90
CA PHE A 199 -3.17 -7.93 -8.93
C PHE A 199 -4.49 -8.69 -8.63
N ILE A 200 -5.57 -7.99 -8.33
CA ILE A 200 -6.88 -8.60 -8.03
C ILE A 200 -7.38 -9.41 -9.22
N SER A 201 -7.29 -8.89 -10.46
CA SER A 201 -7.72 -9.61 -11.66
C SER A 201 -6.89 -10.87 -11.92
N ASN A 202 -5.57 -10.80 -11.75
CA ASN A 202 -4.69 -11.95 -11.93
C ASN A 202 -4.87 -12.99 -10.82
N PHE A 203 -5.10 -12.55 -9.57
CA PHE A 203 -5.37 -13.44 -8.44
C PHE A 203 -6.74 -14.12 -8.59
N GLY A 204 -7.75 -13.39 -9.06
CA GLY A 204 -9.06 -13.93 -9.37
C GLY A 204 -9.04 -14.96 -10.51
N LEU A 205 -8.20 -14.74 -11.52
CA LEU A 205 -8.02 -15.67 -12.65
C LEU A 205 -7.15 -16.88 -12.27
N ALA A 206 -6.15 -16.71 -11.40
CA ALA A 206 -5.28 -17.78 -10.93
C ALA A 206 -5.94 -18.63 -9.81
N GLY A 207 -6.86 -18.02 -9.06
CA GLY A 207 -7.69 -18.68 -8.03
C GLY A 207 -8.98 -19.24 -8.60
N GLY A 208 -9.04 -19.50 -9.90
CA GLY A 208 -10.24 -20.00 -10.57
C GLY A 208 -11.00 -21.05 -9.79
N GLY A 209 -12.03 -20.62 -9.11
CA GLY A 209 -13.14 -21.47 -8.72
C GLY A 209 -12.87 -22.48 -7.62
N THR A 210 -12.23 -22.09 -6.53
CA THR A 210 -12.36 -22.92 -5.31
C THR A 210 -12.82 -22.05 -4.14
N GLY A 211 -14.11 -22.02 -3.96
CA GLY A 211 -14.70 -21.62 -2.69
C GLY A 211 -15.23 -20.21 -2.66
N SER A 212 -16.46 -20.06 -2.99
CA SER A 212 -17.49 -19.36 -2.22
C SER A 212 -18.86 -19.41 -2.89
N GLY A 213 -18.95 -19.88 -4.13
CA GLY A 213 -20.24 -20.00 -4.81
C GLY A 213 -20.90 -21.39 -4.66
N ALA A 214 -20.13 -22.44 -4.39
CA ALA A 214 -20.64 -23.80 -4.31
C ALA A 214 -21.08 -24.23 -2.89
N ASP A 215 -20.55 -23.60 -1.85
CA ASP A 215 -20.87 -23.98 -0.47
C ASP A 215 -22.14 -23.31 0.09
N VAL A 216 -22.73 -22.37 -0.64
CA VAL A 216 -23.97 -21.68 -0.23
C VAL A 216 -25.23 -22.46 -0.67
N VAL A 217 -25.08 -23.41 -1.59
CA VAL A 217 -26.23 -24.16 -2.16
C VAL A 217 -26.52 -25.46 -1.41
N ASN A 218 -25.68 -25.90 -0.46
CA ASN A 218 -25.87 -27.16 0.29
C ASN A 218 -26.34 -26.96 1.75
N ILE A 219 -26.99 -25.84 2.06
CA ILE A 219 -27.72 -25.65 3.32
C ILE A 219 -29.20 -25.43 2.97
N ALA A 220 -29.86 -26.47 2.58
CA ALA A 220 -31.32 -26.59 2.59
C ALA A 220 -31.66 -28.05 2.97
#